data_547fd769c29cd947c47ee1bba3528c61
#
_entry.id   547fd769c29cd947c47ee1bba3528c61
#
_cell.length_a   1.000
_cell.length_b   1.000
_cell.length_c   1.000
_cell.angle_alpha   90.00
_cell.angle_beta   90.00
_cell.angle_gamma   90.00
#
_symmetry.space_group_name_H-M   'P 1'
#
loop_
_entity.id
_entity.type
_entity.pdbx_description
1 polymer ?
#
loop_
_entity_poly.entity_id
_entity_poly.type
_entity_poly.pdbx_seq_one_letter_code
_entity_poly.pdbx_strand_id
1 'polypeptide(L)'
;MTADSHNNIFGRTLHPQNLSLTAGGSTGGEGALIAMRGSVLGLATDIAGSSRIPALCNGIKSFKPTAKRVPFKGKTPPGRLGSPGQILPVIGPQGYSIRDFELFLKTTIDAEPWKVDEGVLDVPWRKVEAPSRPLRLGLLRGCEKRPLHPSVKRVLHSAATALKKEGHEIVDITERVPDTWDSAILAFKYFILDPKKTPVQHILASGEPWVPSIATAFPEELKAWTADLDGLWEINVERAKVLSTWHDIFVENELDAVICPGYQATAVPHDTYGIPAYTVLQNLLDVSPLRFLARRK
;
A
#
# COMPACT_ATOMS: atom_id res chain seq x y z
N MET A 1 4.98 -12.90 4.70
CA MET A 1 4.11 -11.85 5.30
C MET A 1 2.78 -11.91 4.60
N THR A 2 1.69 -11.75 5.33
CA THR A 2 0.32 -11.78 4.81
C THR A 2 -0.40 -10.47 5.16
N ALA A 3 -1.63 -10.29 4.69
CA ALA A 3 -2.48 -9.16 5.07
C ALA A 3 -3.17 -9.33 6.44
N ASP A 4 -2.79 -10.37 7.19
CA ASP A 4 -3.14 -10.62 8.59
C ASP A 4 -1.90 -10.53 9.47
N SER A 5 -2.06 -10.13 10.74
CA SER A 5 -0.99 -10.09 11.73
C SER A 5 -1.05 -11.31 12.63
N HIS A 6 -0.32 -12.35 12.24
CA HIS A 6 -0.22 -13.61 12.96
C HIS A 6 1.21 -14.16 12.88
N ASN A 7 1.76 -14.59 14.00
CA ASN A 7 3.04 -15.29 14.07
C ASN A 7 3.04 -16.32 15.19
N ASN A 8 3.98 -17.26 15.16
CA ASN A 8 4.02 -18.38 16.08
C ASN A 8 4.61 -18.03 17.47
N ILE A 9 5.16 -16.81 17.65
CA ILE A 9 5.74 -16.35 18.92
C ILE A 9 4.66 -15.66 19.77
N PHE A 10 3.97 -14.67 19.18
CA PHE A 10 3.00 -13.82 19.89
C PHE A 10 1.54 -14.20 19.58
N GLY A 11 1.33 -15.08 18.64
CA GLY A 11 -0.01 -15.46 18.17
C GLY A 11 -0.59 -14.43 17.22
N ARG A 12 -1.90 -14.27 17.26
CA ARG A 12 -2.71 -13.46 16.35
C ARG A 12 -3.09 -12.12 16.98
N THR A 13 -2.91 -11.04 16.24
CA THR A 13 -3.49 -9.75 16.60
C THR A 13 -4.97 -9.71 16.23
N LEU A 14 -5.83 -9.46 17.20
CA LEU A 14 -7.27 -9.37 17.04
C LEU A 14 -7.72 -7.94 16.80
N HIS A 15 -8.83 -7.76 16.09
CA HIS A 15 -9.44 -6.45 15.92
C HIS A 15 -10.04 -5.95 17.25
N PRO A 16 -9.68 -4.75 17.76
CA PRO A 16 -10.05 -4.32 19.10
C PRO A 16 -11.56 -4.25 19.39
N GLN A 17 -12.36 -3.94 18.36
CA GLN A 17 -13.81 -3.77 18.50
C GLN A 17 -14.60 -5.04 18.17
N ASN A 18 -13.97 -6.03 17.50
CA ASN A 18 -14.60 -7.30 17.17
C ASN A 18 -13.54 -8.39 17.00
N LEU A 19 -13.37 -9.21 18.02
CA LEU A 19 -12.32 -10.23 18.10
C LEU A 19 -12.41 -11.32 17.01
N SER A 20 -13.54 -11.44 16.31
CA SER A 20 -13.70 -12.40 15.19
C SER A 20 -13.15 -11.86 13.86
N LEU A 21 -12.75 -10.59 13.81
CA LEU A 21 -12.25 -9.95 12.61
C LEU A 21 -10.72 -9.72 12.69
N THR A 22 -10.10 -9.65 11.53
CA THR A 22 -8.68 -9.33 11.42
C THR A 22 -8.40 -7.86 11.76
N ALA A 23 -7.31 -7.62 12.47
CA ALA A 23 -6.73 -6.27 12.62
C ALA A 23 -6.03 -5.79 11.34
N GLY A 24 -6.00 -6.64 10.30
CA GLY A 24 -5.19 -6.40 9.12
C GLY A 24 -3.70 -6.67 9.34
N GLY A 25 -2.93 -6.60 8.25
CA GLY A 25 -1.49 -6.90 8.29
C GLY A 25 -0.72 -6.17 7.18
N SER A 26 0.58 -6.21 7.33
CA SER A 26 1.36 -6.90 8.38
C SER A 26 1.59 -6.08 9.65
N THR A 27 1.32 -4.75 9.69
CA THR A 27 1.50 -3.88 10.86
C THR A 27 0.21 -3.77 11.68
N GLY A 28 -0.47 -4.91 11.92
CA GLY A 28 -1.77 -4.96 12.59
C GLY A 28 -1.69 -4.69 14.10
N GLY A 29 -0.60 -5.10 14.75
CA GLY A 29 -0.38 -4.81 16.18
C GLY A 29 -0.37 -3.32 16.47
N GLU A 30 0.35 -2.54 15.67
CA GLU A 30 0.40 -1.08 15.76
C GLU A 30 -0.99 -0.47 15.48
N GLY A 31 -1.67 -0.95 14.41
CA GLY A 31 -3.01 -0.50 14.08
C GLY A 31 -4.03 -0.74 15.19
N ALA A 32 -3.99 -1.91 15.81
CA ALA A 32 -4.85 -2.25 16.94
C ALA A 32 -4.53 -1.39 18.19
N LEU A 33 -3.25 -1.21 18.50
CA LEU A 33 -2.80 -0.38 19.63
C LEU A 33 -3.29 1.06 19.51
N ILE A 34 -3.16 1.67 18.31
CA ILE A 34 -3.65 3.02 18.05
C ILE A 34 -5.17 3.08 18.16
N ALA A 35 -5.89 2.07 17.60
CA ALA A 35 -7.35 2.01 17.70
C ALA A 35 -7.85 1.94 19.15
N MET A 36 -7.10 1.28 20.01
CA MET A 36 -7.33 1.23 21.47
C MET A 36 -6.87 2.49 22.22
N ARG A 37 -6.33 3.50 21.54
CA ARG A 37 -5.75 4.71 22.14
C ARG A 37 -4.51 4.44 23.00
N GLY A 38 -3.85 3.32 22.81
CA GLY A 38 -2.59 2.98 23.49
C GLY A 38 -1.37 3.70 22.92
N SER A 39 -1.49 4.23 21.69
CA SER A 39 -0.50 5.11 21.05
C SER A 39 -1.19 6.21 20.28
N VAL A 40 -0.57 7.38 20.19
CA VAL A 40 -1.08 8.53 19.41
C VAL A 40 -0.63 8.46 17.96
N LEU A 41 0.61 8.02 17.76
CA LEU A 41 1.28 7.91 16.46
C LEU A 41 2.13 6.65 16.47
N GLY A 42 2.06 5.89 15.40
CA GLY A 42 2.84 4.69 15.20
C GLY A 42 3.58 4.67 13.88
N LEU A 43 4.54 3.76 13.76
CA LEU A 43 5.29 3.52 12.54
C LEU A 43 4.91 2.18 11.92
N ALA A 44 4.75 2.19 10.62
CA ALA A 44 4.38 1.01 9.87
C ALA A 44 5.22 0.86 8.60
N THR A 45 5.52 -0.38 8.22
CA THR A 45 6.12 -0.68 6.91
C THR A 45 5.05 -1.02 5.89
N ASP A 46 5.31 -0.72 4.61
CA ASP A 46 4.35 -0.97 3.53
C ASP A 46 5.07 -1.32 2.23
N ILE A 47 4.79 -2.50 1.69
CA ILE A 47 5.26 -2.94 0.37
C ILE A 47 4.10 -3.37 -0.54
N ALA A 48 2.93 -3.67 0.06
CA ALA A 48 1.72 -4.07 -0.66
C ALA A 48 0.44 -3.54 0.03
N GLY A 49 0.60 -2.65 1.03
CA GLY A 49 -0.51 -2.15 1.82
C GLY A 49 -0.35 -2.37 3.32
N SER A 50 0.77 -2.91 3.78
CA SER A 50 0.95 -3.37 5.17
C SER A 50 0.84 -2.27 6.25
N SER A 51 0.82 -0.98 5.90
CA SER A 51 0.43 0.12 6.80
C SER A 51 -1.03 0.51 6.62
N ARG A 52 -1.51 0.54 5.39
CA ARG A 52 -2.86 1.01 5.00
C ARG A 52 -3.94 -0.01 5.27
N ILE A 53 -3.64 -1.31 5.15
CA ILE A 53 -4.56 -2.41 5.45
C ILE A 53 -4.96 -2.39 6.94
N PRO A 54 -4.02 -2.38 7.91
CA PRO A 54 -4.40 -2.23 9.31
C PRO A 54 -5.15 -0.94 9.60
N ALA A 55 -4.78 0.16 8.96
CA ALA A 55 -5.49 1.43 9.13
C ALA A 55 -6.94 1.32 8.69
N LEU A 56 -7.20 0.71 7.53
CA LEU A 56 -8.57 0.45 7.05
C LEU A 56 -9.35 -0.46 8.01
N CYS A 57 -8.75 -1.58 8.42
CA CYS A 57 -9.42 -2.54 9.30
C CYS A 57 -9.78 -1.92 10.65
N ASN A 58 -8.91 -1.12 11.25
CA ASN A 58 -9.08 -0.58 12.59
C ASN A 58 -9.71 0.83 12.62
N GLY A 59 -10.09 1.40 11.48
CA GLY A 59 -10.73 2.73 11.42
C GLY A 59 -9.80 3.89 11.81
N ILE A 60 -8.51 3.74 11.60
CA ILE A 60 -7.50 4.78 11.76
C ILE A 60 -7.00 5.26 10.39
N LYS A 61 -6.05 6.16 10.37
CA LYS A 61 -5.39 6.65 9.14
C LYS A 61 -3.99 6.12 9.03
N SER A 62 -3.48 6.03 7.81
CA SER A 62 -2.09 5.75 7.50
C SER A 62 -1.64 6.52 6.27
N PHE A 63 -0.37 6.82 6.21
CA PHE A 63 0.25 7.45 5.06
C PHE A 63 1.44 6.63 4.56
N LYS A 64 1.40 6.21 3.30
CA LYS A 64 2.51 5.55 2.61
C LYS A 64 3.29 6.60 1.82
N PRO A 65 4.46 7.06 2.29
CA PRO A 65 5.28 7.98 1.50
C PRO A 65 5.80 7.30 0.22
N THR A 66 6.30 8.10 -0.71
CA THR A 66 7.12 7.60 -1.80
C THR A 66 8.35 6.91 -1.22
N ALA A 67 8.83 5.86 -1.86
CA ALA A 67 10.06 5.18 -1.48
C ALA A 67 11.24 6.16 -1.39
N LYS A 68 12.22 5.82 -0.57
CA LYS A 68 13.44 6.62 -0.37
C LYS A 68 13.23 8.01 0.25
N ARG A 69 12.12 8.24 0.95
CA ARG A 69 11.88 9.49 1.71
C ARG A 69 12.13 9.35 3.21
N VAL A 70 11.93 8.15 3.74
CA VAL A 70 12.17 7.79 5.14
C VAL A 70 13.21 6.69 5.18
N PRO A 71 14.17 6.71 6.11
CA PRO A 71 15.21 5.66 6.22
C PRO A 71 14.61 4.27 6.35
N PHE A 72 15.20 3.31 5.66
CA PHE A 72 14.80 1.91 5.72
C PHE A 72 15.95 0.96 6.13
N LYS A 73 17.15 1.49 6.34
CA LYS A 73 18.36 0.77 6.73
C LYS A 73 18.23 0.14 8.14
N GLY A 74 19.03 -0.88 8.40
CA GLY A 74 19.12 -1.52 9.73
C GLY A 74 18.08 -2.62 9.97
N LYS A 75 17.28 -2.99 8.97
CA LYS A 75 16.34 -4.12 9.05
C LYS A 75 16.89 -5.37 8.39
N THR A 76 16.56 -6.52 8.95
CA THR A 76 16.80 -7.81 8.29
C THR A 76 15.65 -8.07 7.32
N PRO A 77 15.89 -8.12 5.99
CA PRO A 77 14.84 -8.42 5.03
C PRO A 77 14.39 -9.87 5.16
N PRO A 78 13.10 -10.19 4.97
CA PRO A 78 12.62 -11.56 4.97
C PRO A 78 13.00 -12.32 3.69
N GLY A 79 13.37 -11.59 2.64
CA GLY A 79 13.73 -12.15 1.34
C GLY A 79 15.22 -12.31 1.15
N ARG A 80 15.59 -12.85 0.00
CA ARG A 80 16.98 -13.02 -0.40
C ARG A 80 17.69 -11.68 -0.57
N LEU A 81 18.88 -11.54 -0.01
CA LEU A 81 19.73 -10.37 -0.24
C LEU A 81 20.11 -10.26 -1.73
N GLY A 82 20.11 -9.03 -2.25
CA GLY A 82 20.37 -8.75 -3.66
C GLY A 82 19.19 -8.97 -4.58
N SER A 83 17.98 -9.22 -4.04
CA SER A 83 16.75 -9.22 -4.84
C SER A 83 16.56 -7.90 -5.58
N PRO A 84 16.06 -7.92 -6.84
CA PRO A 84 15.78 -6.70 -7.57
C PRO A 84 14.80 -5.80 -6.80
N GLY A 85 15.23 -4.58 -6.47
CA GLY A 85 14.44 -3.61 -5.70
C GLY A 85 13.43 -2.85 -6.57
N GLN A 86 12.62 -3.53 -7.37
CA GLN A 86 11.68 -2.86 -8.28
C GLN A 86 10.44 -2.32 -7.57
N ILE A 87 9.96 -3.02 -6.54
CA ILE A 87 8.93 -2.54 -5.65
C ILE A 87 9.56 -2.36 -4.27
N LEU A 88 9.74 -1.11 -3.87
CA LEU A 88 10.44 -0.79 -2.64
C LEU A 88 9.47 -0.72 -1.45
N PRO A 89 9.83 -1.33 -0.32
CA PRO A 89 9.11 -1.12 0.91
C PRO A 89 9.39 0.29 1.46
N VAL A 90 8.42 0.84 2.18
CA VAL A 90 8.52 2.16 2.81
C VAL A 90 8.16 2.09 4.29
N ILE A 91 8.59 3.09 5.06
CA ILE A 91 8.07 3.36 6.40
C ILE A 91 7.16 4.59 6.31
N GLY A 92 6.00 4.51 6.95
CA GLY A 92 5.08 5.63 7.08
C GLY A 92 4.36 5.65 8.42
N PRO A 93 3.70 6.76 8.75
CA PRO A 93 2.97 6.90 10.00
C PRO A 93 1.59 6.24 9.94
N GLN A 94 1.12 5.78 11.12
CA GLN A 94 -0.27 5.43 11.40
C GLN A 94 -0.78 6.29 12.56
N GLY A 95 -2.06 6.69 12.56
CA GLY A 95 -2.64 7.52 13.61
C GLY A 95 -4.02 8.05 13.23
N TYR A 96 -4.45 9.06 13.94
CA TYR A 96 -5.75 9.71 13.70
C TYR A 96 -5.64 11.05 12.97
N SER A 97 -4.48 11.72 13.04
CA SER A 97 -4.31 13.08 12.55
C SER A 97 -3.32 13.15 11.38
N ILE A 98 -3.74 13.77 10.28
CA ILE A 98 -2.84 14.06 9.14
C ILE A 98 -1.75 15.05 9.54
N ARG A 99 -2.04 15.97 10.47
CA ARG A 99 -1.06 16.92 11.02
C ARG A 99 0.10 16.19 11.70
N ASP A 100 -0.18 15.10 12.42
CA ASP A 100 0.86 14.30 13.08
C ASP A 100 1.73 13.58 12.04
N PHE A 101 1.15 13.17 10.92
CA PHE A 101 1.87 12.59 9.79
C PHE A 101 2.80 13.61 9.13
N GLU A 102 2.31 14.83 8.93
CA GLU A 102 3.12 15.93 8.41
C GLU A 102 4.29 16.23 9.35
N LEU A 103 4.03 16.34 10.66
CA LEU A 103 5.05 16.56 11.67
C LEU A 103 6.11 15.45 11.65
N PHE A 104 5.69 14.17 11.64
CA PHE A 104 6.60 13.02 11.56
C PHE A 104 7.49 13.10 10.31
N LEU A 105 6.88 13.28 9.13
CA LEU A 105 7.63 13.31 7.87
C LEU A 105 8.57 14.50 7.80
N LYS A 106 8.10 15.68 8.21
CA LYS A 106 8.93 16.88 8.25
C LYS A 106 10.12 16.70 9.17
N THR A 107 9.90 16.26 10.42
CA THR A 107 10.97 16.05 11.40
C THR A 107 12.00 15.01 10.90
N THR A 108 11.52 13.92 10.30
CA THR A 108 12.41 12.89 9.74
C THR A 108 13.25 13.42 8.59
N ILE A 109 12.66 14.20 7.68
CA ILE A 109 13.36 14.75 6.50
C ILE A 109 14.31 15.89 6.90
N ASP A 110 13.91 16.75 7.83
CA ASP A 110 14.75 17.84 8.34
C ASP A 110 15.98 17.33 9.11
N ALA A 111 15.94 16.08 9.62
CA ALA A 111 17.09 15.41 10.23
C ALA A 111 18.11 14.89 9.19
N GLU A 112 17.94 15.20 7.92
CA GLU A 112 18.87 14.84 6.82
C GLU A 112 19.16 13.32 6.77
N PRO A 113 18.12 12.47 6.64
CA PRO A 113 18.24 11.02 6.78
C PRO A 113 19.16 10.35 5.76
N TRP A 114 19.47 11.01 4.65
CA TRP A 114 20.46 10.57 3.66
C TRP A 114 21.89 10.51 4.21
N LYS A 115 22.18 11.17 5.34
CA LYS A 115 23.47 11.05 6.04
C LYS A 115 23.66 9.72 6.76
N VAL A 116 22.57 8.99 7.05
CA VAL A 116 22.59 7.72 7.79
C VAL A 116 22.13 6.53 6.96
N ASP A 117 21.38 6.76 5.88
CA ASP A 117 20.86 5.73 4.96
C ASP A 117 21.09 6.18 3.50
N GLU A 118 22.04 5.55 2.84
CA GLU A 118 22.41 5.80 1.44
C GLU A 118 21.26 5.53 0.45
N GLY A 119 20.22 4.81 0.88
CA GLY A 119 19.02 4.57 0.10
C GLY A 119 18.06 5.76 0.07
N VAL A 120 18.24 6.76 0.92
CA VAL A 120 17.36 7.94 1.01
C VAL A 120 17.80 9.04 0.05
N LEU A 121 16.84 9.65 -0.63
CA LEU A 121 17.10 10.78 -1.53
C LEU A 121 17.33 12.07 -0.74
N ASP A 122 18.40 12.80 -1.09
CA ASP A 122 18.66 14.15 -0.59
C ASP A 122 17.68 15.15 -1.22
N VAL A 123 16.47 15.16 -0.70
CA VAL A 123 15.39 16.07 -1.12
C VAL A 123 14.74 16.64 0.14
N PRO A 124 14.96 17.93 0.44
CA PRO A 124 14.45 18.55 1.65
C PRO A 124 12.93 18.59 1.70
N TRP A 125 12.40 18.85 2.90
CA TRP A 125 10.98 19.13 3.07
C TRP A 125 10.62 20.44 2.36
N ARG A 126 9.53 20.42 1.60
CA ARG A 126 9.00 21.63 0.96
C ARG A 126 7.72 22.07 1.63
N LYS A 127 7.64 23.33 2.00
CA LYS A 127 6.37 23.93 2.33
C LYS A 127 5.56 24.09 1.03
N VAL A 128 4.37 23.53 1.01
CA VAL A 128 3.43 23.63 -0.10
C VAL A 128 2.20 24.38 0.39
N GLU A 129 1.81 25.41 -0.34
CA GLU A 129 0.55 26.11 -0.05
C GLU A 129 -0.63 25.28 -0.51
N ALA A 130 -1.73 25.37 0.24
CA ALA A 130 -2.97 24.72 -0.15
C ALA A 130 -3.45 25.30 -1.50
N PRO A 131 -3.96 24.46 -2.43
CA PRO A 131 -4.52 24.97 -3.68
C PRO A 131 -5.66 25.96 -3.40
N SER A 132 -5.58 27.13 -4.04
CA SER A 132 -6.63 28.16 -3.97
C SER A 132 -7.79 27.93 -4.95
N ARG A 133 -7.73 26.86 -5.75
CA ARG A 133 -8.71 26.47 -6.76
C ARG A 133 -9.37 25.13 -6.40
N PRO A 134 -10.55 24.83 -6.97
CA PRO A 134 -11.10 23.49 -6.92
C PRO A 134 -10.11 22.44 -7.40
N LEU A 135 -10.09 21.28 -6.76
CA LEU A 135 -9.29 20.15 -7.18
C LEU A 135 -10.01 19.35 -8.27
N ARG A 136 -9.23 18.76 -9.15
CA ARG A 136 -9.69 17.80 -10.16
C ARG A 136 -9.27 16.40 -9.76
N LEU A 137 -10.24 15.56 -9.36
CA LEU A 137 -10.01 14.30 -8.68
C LEU A 137 -10.46 13.13 -9.56
N GLY A 138 -9.54 12.23 -9.87
CA GLY A 138 -9.88 10.97 -10.53
C GLY A 138 -10.64 10.05 -9.56
N LEU A 139 -11.67 9.37 -10.04
CA LEU A 139 -12.42 8.36 -9.28
C LEU A 139 -12.20 6.99 -9.92
N LEU A 140 -11.54 6.09 -9.18
CA LEU A 140 -11.45 4.66 -9.47
C LEU A 140 -12.53 3.93 -8.66
N ARG A 141 -13.55 3.40 -9.33
CA ARG A 141 -14.70 2.79 -8.67
C ARG A 141 -14.48 1.37 -8.18
N GLY A 142 -13.46 0.70 -8.69
CA GLY A 142 -13.17 -0.68 -8.33
C GLY A 142 -12.69 -1.51 -9.52
N CYS A 143 -12.70 -2.81 -9.36
CA CYS A 143 -12.25 -3.80 -10.33
C CYS A 143 -13.28 -4.94 -10.37
N GLU A 144 -13.62 -5.41 -11.59
CA GLU A 144 -14.63 -6.47 -11.77
C GLU A 144 -14.20 -7.80 -11.12
N LYS A 145 -12.93 -8.17 -11.26
CA LYS A 145 -12.39 -9.40 -10.66
C LYS A 145 -12.38 -9.38 -9.14
N ARG A 146 -12.49 -8.20 -8.52
CA ARG A 146 -12.55 -7.99 -7.06
C ARG A 146 -13.63 -6.95 -6.72
N PRO A 147 -14.91 -7.28 -6.88
CA PRO A 147 -16.00 -6.34 -6.72
C PRO A 147 -16.09 -5.83 -5.27
N LEU A 148 -16.39 -4.55 -5.15
CA LEU A 148 -16.54 -3.91 -3.84
C LEU A 148 -17.82 -4.35 -3.14
N HIS A 149 -17.71 -4.60 -1.84
CA HIS A 149 -18.85 -4.76 -0.95
C HIS A 149 -19.77 -3.52 -1.01
N PRO A 150 -21.10 -3.67 -0.92
CA PRO A 150 -22.03 -2.55 -1.02
C PRO A 150 -21.72 -1.37 -0.07
N SER A 151 -21.26 -1.64 1.15
CA SER A 151 -20.87 -0.61 2.11
C SER A 151 -19.69 0.25 1.60
N VAL A 152 -18.69 -0.38 0.96
CA VAL A 152 -17.54 0.35 0.40
C VAL A 152 -17.95 1.17 -0.80
N LYS A 153 -18.78 0.59 -1.71
CA LYS A 153 -19.36 1.34 -2.85
C LYS A 153 -20.11 2.59 -2.38
N ARG A 154 -20.95 2.43 -1.35
CA ARG A 154 -21.73 3.54 -0.77
C ARG A 154 -20.84 4.63 -0.21
N VAL A 155 -19.81 4.28 0.57
CA VAL A 155 -18.89 5.26 1.17
C VAL A 155 -18.10 5.99 0.10
N LEU A 156 -17.58 5.28 -0.91
CA LEU A 156 -16.85 5.87 -2.02
C LEU A 156 -17.74 6.87 -2.81
N HIS A 157 -18.99 6.47 -3.10
CA HIS A 157 -19.96 7.34 -3.76
C HIS A 157 -20.29 8.59 -2.90
N SER A 158 -20.49 8.40 -1.59
CA SER A 158 -20.78 9.50 -0.67
C SER A 158 -19.61 10.49 -0.59
N ALA A 159 -18.36 9.99 -0.57
CA ALA A 159 -17.16 10.82 -0.58
C ALA A 159 -17.06 11.65 -1.88
N ALA A 160 -17.24 11.02 -3.04
CA ALA A 160 -17.23 11.71 -4.32
C ALA A 160 -18.34 12.77 -4.42
N THR A 161 -19.55 12.47 -3.90
CA THR A 161 -20.68 13.41 -3.85
C THR A 161 -20.38 14.59 -2.94
N ALA A 162 -19.81 14.35 -1.77
CA ALA A 162 -19.44 15.42 -0.83
C ALA A 162 -18.40 16.37 -1.44
N LEU A 163 -17.36 15.82 -2.07
CA LEU A 163 -16.34 16.62 -2.73
C LEU A 163 -16.88 17.45 -3.90
N LYS A 164 -17.84 16.93 -4.67
CA LYS A 164 -18.55 17.71 -5.69
C LYS A 164 -19.33 18.89 -5.08
N LYS A 165 -19.98 18.71 -3.93
CA LYS A 165 -20.69 19.78 -3.22
C LYS A 165 -19.75 20.88 -2.74
N GLU A 166 -18.52 20.52 -2.38
CA GLU A 166 -17.46 21.48 -2.02
C GLU A 166 -16.83 22.16 -3.23
N GLY A 167 -17.32 21.90 -4.43
CA GLY A 167 -16.89 22.54 -5.67
C GLY A 167 -15.74 21.83 -6.40
N HIS A 168 -15.30 20.65 -5.94
CA HIS A 168 -14.29 19.88 -6.63
C HIS A 168 -14.86 19.14 -7.86
N GLU A 169 -14.01 18.95 -8.89
CA GLU A 169 -14.37 18.16 -10.08
C GLU A 169 -14.02 16.69 -9.86
N ILE A 170 -14.95 15.79 -10.21
CA ILE A 170 -14.72 14.34 -10.14
C ILE A 170 -14.76 13.75 -11.55
N VAL A 171 -13.64 13.17 -11.98
CA VAL A 171 -13.46 12.51 -13.29
C VAL A 171 -13.45 11.00 -13.06
N ASP A 172 -14.39 10.27 -13.66
CA ASP A 172 -14.36 8.80 -13.63
C ASP A 172 -13.24 8.28 -14.52
N ILE A 173 -12.30 7.54 -13.94
CA ILE A 173 -11.15 6.97 -14.66
C ILE A 173 -11.18 5.45 -14.68
N THR A 174 -12.24 4.81 -14.20
CA THR A 174 -12.30 3.36 -13.94
C THR A 174 -11.96 2.53 -15.19
N GLU A 175 -12.56 2.88 -16.34
CA GLU A 175 -12.36 2.15 -17.59
C GLU A 175 -11.09 2.57 -18.36
N ARG A 176 -10.35 3.56 -17.86
CA ARG A 176 -9.15 4.10 -18.51
C ARG A 176 -7.87 3.58 -17.90
N VAL A 177 -7.90 3.17 -16.65
CA VAL A 177 -6.73 2.64 -15.94
C VAL A 177 -6.50 1.16 -16.27
N PRO A 178 -5.25 0.67 -16.24
CA PRO A 178 -4.99 -0.76 -16.28
C PRO A 178 -5.75 -1.49 -15.17
N ASP A 179 -6.25 -2.69 -15.48
CA ASP A 179 -7.01 -3.48 -14.50
C ASP A 179 -6.25 -3.63 -13.19
N THR A 180 -6.93 -3.36 -12.07
CA THR A 180 -6.32 -3.34 -10.73
C THR A 180 -5.87 -4.73 -10.30
N TRP A 181 -6.59 -5.79 -10.71
CA TRP A 181 -6.21 -7.16 -10.39
C TRP A 181 -4.98 -7.59 -11.20
N ASP A 182 -4.95 -7.31 -12.50
CA ASP A 182 -3.80 -7.64 -13.35
C ASP A 182 -2.55 -6.87 -12.91
N SER A 183 -2.72 -5.62 -12.47
CA SER A 183 -1.65 -4.84 -11.83
C SER A 183 -1.17 -5.47 -10.52
N ALA A 184 -2.06 -6.07 -9.73
CA ALA A 184 -1.67 -6.81 -8.54
C ALA A 184 -0.91 -8.09 -8.87
N ILE A 185 -1.35 -8.85 -9.86
CA ILE A 185 -0.63 -10.04 -10.36
C ILE A 185 0.78 -9.66 -10.80
N LEU A 186 0.93 -8.57 -11.55
CA LEU A 186 2.24 -8.04 -11.94
C LEU A 186 3.12 -7.71 -10.72
N ALA A 187 2.57 -7.05 -9.69
CA ALA A 187 3.30 -6.77 -8.46
C ALA A 187 3.74 -8.05 -7.74
N PHE A 188 2.87 -9.06 -7.69
CA PHE A 188 3.19 -10.34 -7.05
C PHE A 188 4.25 -11.14 -7.80
N LYS A 189 4.36 -11.02 -9.13
CA LYS A 189 5.50 -11.58 -9.89
C LYS A 189 6.84 -11.05 -9.35
N TYR A 190 6.95 -9.75 -9.03
CA TYR A 190 8.16 -9.19 -8.41
C TYR A 190 8.47 -9.77 -7.03
N PHE A 191 7.46 -10.10 -6.22
CA PHE A 191 7.67 -10.66 -4.88
C PHE A 191 8.14 -12.11 -4.89
N ILE A 192 7.98 -12.83 -6.00
CA ILE A 192 8.35 -14.24 -6.13
C ILE A 192 9.53 -14.47 -7.08
N LEU A 193 10.28 -13.40 -7.42
CA LEU A 193 11.47 -13.49 -8.28
C LEU A 193 12.60 -14.34 -7.71
N ASP A 194 12.60 -14.66 -6.41
CA ASP A 194 13.65 -15.48 -5.80
C ASP A 194 13.41 -16.98 -6.09
N PRO A 195 14.20 -17.60 -6.99
CA PRO A 195 14.04 -19.02 -7.33
C PRO A 195 14.36 -19.95 -6.15
N LYS A 196 15.10 -19.46 -5.13
CA LYS A 196 15.38 -20.22 -3.90
C LYS A 196 14.24 -20.14 -2.88
N LYS A 197 13.23 -19.29 -3.11
CA LYS A 197 12.13 -19.10 -2.18
C LYS A 197 12.61 -18.87 -0.74
N THR A 198 13.60 -17.99 -0.55
CA THR A 198 14.28 -17.75 0.73
C THR A 198 13.34 -17.57 1.92
N PRO A 199 12.22 -16.83 1.83
CA PRO A 199 11.26 -16.72 2.95
C PRO A 199 10.66 -18.07 3.35
N VAL A 200 10.43 -18.94 2.39
CA VAL A 200 9.92 -20.32 2.64
C VAL A 200 11.00 -21.15 3.33
N GLN A 201 12.25 -21.04 2.88
CA GLN A 201 13.37 -21.78 3.48
C GLN A 201 13.59 -21.40 4.95
N HIS A 202 13.39 -20.13 5.31
CA HIS A 202 13.47 -19.69 6.72
C HIS A 202 12.40 -20.37 7.59
N ILE A 203 11.17 -20.47 7.12
CA ILE A 203 10.07 -21.16 7.85
C ILE A 203 10.35 -22.65 7.97
N LEU A 204 10.79 -23.30 6.89
CA LEU A 204 11.13 -24.73 6.92
C LEU A 204 12.32 -25.03 7.85
N ALA A 205 13.33 -24.15 7.88
CA ALA A 205 14.50 -24.32 8.73
C ALA A 205 14.17 -24.19 10.24
N SER A 206 13.19 -23.36 10.59
CA SER A 206 12.74 -23.23 11.99
C SER A 206 11.82 -24.39 12.44
N GLY A 207 11.27 -25.17 11.50
CA GLY A 207 10.29 -26.21 11.79
C GLY A 207 8.94 -25.67 12.31
N GLU A 208 8.70 -24.37 12.17
CA GLU A 208 7.46 -23.75 12.64
C GLU A 208 6.25 -24.10 11.76
N PRO A 209 5.03 -24.19 12.33
CA PRO A 209 3.84 -24.40 11.55
C PRO A 209 3.50 -23.20 10.67
N TRP A 210 2.90 -23.46 9.51
CA TRP A 210 2.41 -22.41 8.65
C TRP A 210 1.25 -21.64 9.30
N VAL A 211 1.33 -20.30 9.27
CA VAL A 211 0.17 -19.49 9.68
C VAL A 211 -0.96 -19.62 8.65
N PRO A 212 -2.25 -19.78 9.09
CA PRO A 212 -3.35 -20.07 8.18
C PRO A 212 -3.56 -19.05 7.05
N SER A 213 -3.30 -17.76 7.29
CA SER A 213 -3.45 -16.70 6.29
C SER A 213 -2.55 -16.85 5.06
N ILE A 214 -1.54 -17.72 5.09
CA ILE A 214 -0.71 -18.06 3.93
C ILE A 214 -1.54 -18.71 2.82
N ALA A 215 -2.56 -19.47 3.15
CA ALA A 215 -3.39 -20.18 2.17
C ALA A 215 -4.11 -19.22 1.19
N THR A 216 -4.40 -17.98 1.62
CA THR A 216 -5.10 -16.97 0.83
C THR A 216 -4.18 -15.84 0.33
N ALA A 217 -2.89 -15.86 0.71
CA ALA A 217 -1.96 -14.77 0.46
C ALA A 217 -1.27 -14.83 -0.91
N PHE A 218 -1.59 -15.81 -1.74
CA PHE A 218 -0.91 -16.03 -3.01
C PHE A 218 -1.91 -16.22 -4.16
N PRO A 219 -1.75 -15.50 -5.29
CA PRO A 219 -2.64 -15.65 -6.45
C PRO A 219 -2.50 -17.02 -7.09
N GLU A 220 -3.63 -17.66 -7.40
CA GLU A 220 -3.67 -18.97 -8.08
C GLU A 220 -2.94 -18.91 -9.43
N GLU A 221 -3.10 -17.80 -10.15
CA GLU A 221 -2.52 -17.56 -11.47
C GLU A 221 -0.99 -17.64 -11.48
N LEU A 222 -0.37 -17.46 -10.31
CA LEU A 222 1.09 -17.47 -10.19
C LEU A 222 1.68 -18.80 -9.70
N LYS A 223 0.86 -19.81 -9.44
CA LYS A 223 1.36 -21.11 -8.96
C LYS A 223 2.28 -21.80 -9.97
N ALA A 224 2.00 -21.67 -11.25
CA ALA A 224 2.80 -22.22 -12.33
C ALA A 224 3.86 -21.24 -12.89
N TRP A 225 3.86 -19.97 -12.43
CA TRP A 225 4.81 -18.98 -12.91
C TRP A 225 6.18 -19.18 -12.29
N THR A 226 7.22 -19.23 -13.14
CA THR A 226 8.62 -19.36 -12.72
C THR A 226 9.39 -18.13 -13.14
N ALA A 227 10.22 -17.63 -12.22
CA ALA A 227 11.06 -16.47 -12.46
C ALA A 227 12.36 -16.88 -13.14
N ASP A 228 12.65 -16.27 -14.28
CA ASP A 228 13.94 -16.28 -14.93
C ASP A 228 14.32 -14.85 -15.36
N LEU A 229 15.44 -14.70 -16.05
CA LEU A 229 15.91 -13.38 -16.48
C LEU A 229 15.02 -12.77 -17.55
N ASP A 230 14.52 -13.58 -18.48
CA ASP A 230 13.63 -13.12 -19.56
C ASP A 230 12.31 -12.67 -18.98
N GLY A 231 11.72 -13.46 -18.06
CA GLY A 231 10.51 -13.07 -17.32
C GLY A 231 10.69 -11.80 -16.49
N LEU A 232 11.87 -11.55 -15.93
CA LEU A 232 12.16 -10.27 -15.26
C LEU A 232 12.12 -9.10 -16.26
N TRP A 233 12.67 -9.26 -17.44
CA TRP A 233 12.62 -8.21 -18.46
C TRP A 233 11.20 -7.96 -18.95
N GLU A 234 10.43 -8.99 -19.16
CA GLU A 234 9.03 -8.90 -19.57
C GLU A 234 8.20 -8.12 -18.54
N ILE A 235 8.28 -8.47 -17.24
CA ILE A 235 7.54 -7.75 -16.21
C ILE A 235 8.02 -6.30 -16.02
N ASN A 236 9.29 -5.99 -16.30
CA ASN A 236 9.79 -4.61 -16.30
C ASN A 236 9.15 -3.79 -17.44
N VAL A 237 9.01 -4.36 -18.63
CA VAL A 237 8.31 -3.73 -19.75
C VAL A 237 6.82 -3.55 -19.45
N GLU A 238 6.18 -4.59 -18.89
CA GLU A 238 4.78 -4.53 -18.46
C GLU A 238 4.55 -3.42 -17.43
N ARG A 239 5.40 -3.35 -16.41
CA ARG A 239 5.35 -2.28 -15.40
C ARG A 239 5.54 -0.89 -16.00
N ALA A 240 6.47 -0.73 -16.94
CA ALA A 240 6.70 0.55 -17.60
C ALA A 240 5.45 1.01 -18.38
N LYS A 241 4.72 0.10 -19.03
CA LYS A 241 3.44 0.40 -19.68
C LYS A 241 2.39 0.85 -18.67
N VAL A 242 2.24 0.13 -17.56
CA VAL A 242 1.30 0.50 -16.48
C VAL A 242 1.61 1.90 -15.95
N LEU A 243 2.89 2.20 -15.69
CA LEU A 243 3.34 3.53 -15.23
C LEU A 243 3.03 4.63 -16.25
N SER A 244 3.31 4.39 -17.55
CA SER A 244 3.02 5.34 -18.63
C SER A 244 1.52 5.63 -18.73
N THR A 245 0.69 4.59 -18.73
CA THR A 245 -0.77 4.75 -18.81
C THR A 245 -1.31 5.59 -17.65
N TRP A 246 -0.86 5.33 -16.43
CA TRP A 246 -1.26 6.13 -15.27
C TRP A 246 -0.77 7.58 -15.38
N HIS A 247 0.47 7.80 -15.83
CA HIS A 247 1.00 9.13 -16.08
C HIS A 247 0.14 9.91 -17.10
N ASP A 248 -0.17 9.28 -18.24
CA ASP A 248 -0.95 9.90 -19.30
C ASP A 248 -2.37 10.26 -18.82
N ILE A 249 -3.02 9.38 -18.05
CA ILE A 249 -4.33 9.65 -17.44
C ILE A 249 -4.26 10.89 -16.53
N PHE A 250 -3.21 11.00 -15.70
CA PHE A 250 -3.02 12.18 -14.84
C PHE A 250 -2.83 13.47 -15.64
N VAL A 251 -1.99 13.42 -16.67
CA VAL A 251 -1.66 14.60 -17.50
C VAL A 251 -2.85 15.02 -18.35
N GLU A 252 -3.44 14.09 -19.11
CA GLU A 252 -4.56 14.35 -20.01
C GLU A 252 -5.81 14.88 -19.30
N ASN A 253 -6.07 14.39 -18.10
CA ASN A 253 -7.21 14.81 -17.29
C ASN A 253 -6.86 15.88 -16.27
N GLU A 254 -5.62 16.38 -16.26
CA GLU A 254 -5.14 17.38 -15.30
C GLU A 254 -5.48 17.05 -13.84
N LEU A 255 -5.32 15.78 -13.45
CA LEU A 255 -5.71 15.32 -12.13
C LEU A 255 -4.76 15.84 -11.04
N ASP A 256 -5.33 16.27 -9.93
CA ASP A 256 -4.59 16.61 -8.72
C ASP A 256 -4.35 15.37 -7.82
N ALA A 257 -5.33 14.47 -7.76
CA ALA A 257 -5.27 13.23 -6.99
C ALA A 257 -6.27 12.19 -7.52
N VAL A 258 -6.19 10.97 -6.99
CA VAL A 258 -7.17 9.92 -7.26
C VAL A 258 -7.81 9.44 -5.96
N ILE A 259 -9.11 9.26 -5.98
CA ILE A 259 -9.92 8.62 -4.95
C ILE A 259 -10.16 7.17 -5.38
N CYS A 260 -9.77 6.23 -4.54
CA CYS A 260 -9.95 4.81 -4.81
C CYS A 260 -10.30 4.04 -3.54
N PRO A 261 -10.88 2.84 -3.64
CA PRO A 261 -11.08 1.98 -2.49
C PRO A 261 -9.72 1.50 -1.95
N GLY A 262 -9.62 1.33 -0.64
CA GLY A 262 -8.44 0.71 -0.01
C GLY A 262 -8.48 -0.81 -0.02
N TYR A 263 -9.68 -1.38 -0.09
CA TYR A 263 -9.95 -2.82 -0.19
C TYR A 263 -11.39 -3.04 -0.64
N GLN A 264 -11.70 -4.26 -1.04
CA GLN A 264 -13.06 -4.64 -1.48
C GLN A 264 -14.10 -4.63 -0.34
N ALA A 265 -13.67 -4.76 0.92
CA ALA A 265 -14.52 -4.80 2.10
C ALA A 265 -13.93 -3.93 3.23
N THR A 266 -14.54 -3.98 4.40
CA THR A 266 -13.98 -3.50 5.68
C THR A 266 -13.09 -4.58 6.31
N ALA A 267 -12.90 -4.61 7.63
CA ALA A 267 -12.29 -5.75 8.29
C ALA A 267 -13.09 -7.04 7.99
N VAL A 268 -12.37 -8.13 7.72
CA VAL A 268 -12.92 -9.43 7.34
C VAL A 268 -12.59 -10.48 8.42
N PRO A 269 -13.22 -11.65 8.42
CA PRO A 269 -12.80 -12.74 9.30
C PRO A 269 -11.31 -13.06 9.15
N HIS A 270 -10.72 -13.59 10.22
CA HIS A 270 -9.30 -13.98 10.20
C HIS A 270 -8.98 -14.90 9.04
N ASP A 271 -7.78 -14.76 8.48
CA ASP A 271 -7.20 -15.57 7.41
C ASP A 271 -7.93 -15.48 6.06
N THR A 272 -8.88 -14.55 5.91
CA THR A 272 -9.68 -14.40 4.69
C THR A 272 -9.40 -13.12 3.89
N TYR A 273 -8.46 -12.28 4.32
CA TYR A 273 -8.15 -11.02 3.62
C TYR A 273 -7.68 -11.26 2.18
N GLY A 274 -6.78 -12.21 1.98
CA GLY A 274 -6.27 -12.57 0.65
C GLY A 274 -5.34 -11.52 0.04
N ILE A 275 -5.49 -11.35 -1.27
CA ILE A 275 -4.62 -10.49 -2.07
C ILE A 275 -5.02 -9.01 -1.94
N PRO A 276 -4.10 -8.11 -1.56
CA PRO A 276 -4.37 -6.69 -1.36
C PRO A 276 -4.32 -5.89 -2.67
N ALA A 277 -5.18 -6.24 -3.65
CA ALA A 277 -5.13 -5.71 -5.01
C ALA A 277 -5.17 -4.17 -5.06
N TYR A 278 -6.03 -3.56 -4.24
CA TYR A 278 -6.19 -2.10 -4.25
C TYR A 278 -5.01 -1.35 -3.63
N THR A 279 -4.35 -1.92 -2.62
CA THR A 279 -3.22 -1.24 -1.95
C THR A 279 -1.89 -1.52 -2.60
N VAL A 280 -1.68 -2.68 -3.23
CA VAL A 280 -0.41 -2.99 -3.90
C VAL A 280 -0.18 -2.13 -5.15
N LEU A 281 -1.26 -1.64 -5.78
CA LEU A 281 -1.18 -0.76 -6.94
C LEU A 281 -0.29 0.46 -6.68
N GLN A 282 -0.45 1.15 -5.54
CA GLN A 282 0.36 2.32 -5.22
C GLN A 282 1.82 1.97 -4.92
N ASN A 283 2.13 0.73 -4.54
CA ASN A 283 3.51 0.27 -4.42
C ASN A 283 4.11 -0.06 -5.79
N LEU A 284 3.35 -0.68 -6.69
CA LEU A 284 3.75 -0.95 -8.06
C LEU A 284 4.10 0.33 -8.82
N LEU A 285 3.29 1.38 -8.61
CA LEU A 285 3.48 2.70 -9.22
C LEU A 285 4.52 3.57 -8.50
N ASP A 286 4.98 3.16 -7.31
CA ASP A 286 5.80 3.98 -6.38
C ASP A 286 5.23 5.38 -6.15
N VAL A 287 3.94 5.47 -6.02
CA VAL A 287 3.26 6.74 -5.74
C VAL A 287 2.91 6.84 -4.27
N SER A 288 3.13 8.02 -3.68
CA SER A 288 2.42 8.38 -2.47
C SER A 288 1.07 8.99 -2.85
N PRO A 289 0.06 8.86 -2.01
CA PRO A 289 -1.24 9.52 -2.24
C PRO A 289 -1.15 11.03 -2.51
N LEU A 290 -0.01 11.67 -2.27
CA LEU A 290 0.21 13.11 -2.49
C LEU A 290 1.15 13.45 -3.66
N ARG A 291 1.70 12.49 -4.40
CA ARG A 291 2.73 12.78 -5.42
C ARG A 291 2.17 13.27 -6.74
N PHE A 292 0.89 13.09 -6.99
CA PHE A 292 0.23 13.55 -8.21
C PHE A 292 -0.35 14.97 -8.12
N LEU A 293 0.22 15.82 -7.28
CA LEU A 293 0.05 17.26 -7.48
C LEU A 293 0.83 17.61 -8.75
N ALA A 294 0.19 17.47 -9.89
CA ALA A 294 0.73 17.89 -11.17
C ALA A 294 1.21 19.34 -11.02
N ARG A 295 2.50 19.59 -11.27
CA ARG A 295 3.00 20.94 -11.34
C ARG A 295 2.30 21.61 -12.52
N ARG A 296 1.32 22.44 -12.27
CA ARG A 296 1.03 23.54 -13.19
C ARG A 296 2.12 24.57 -12.98
N LYS A 297 2.81 24.91 -14.08
CA LYS A 297 3.70 26.07 -14.15
C LYS A 297 2.92 27.34 -13.86
#